data_e69c2d0786f452c74215e1e4a284e801
#
_entry.id   e69c2d0786f452c74215e1e4a284e801
#
_cell.length_a   1.000
_cell.length_b   1.000
_cell.length_c   1.000
_cell.angle_alpha   90.00
_cell.angle_beta   90.00
_cell.angle_gamma   90.00
#
_symmetry.space_group_name_H-M   'P 1'
#
loop_
_entity.id
_entity.type
_entity.pdbx_description
1 polymer ?
#
loop_
_entity_poly.entity_id
_entity_poly.type
_entity_poly.pdbx_seq_one_letter_code
_entity_poly.pdbx_strand_id
1 'polypeptide(L)'
;MGIRLEDQALLLALDDALALARSTEELPAVWIARVERLGGLGIKTYIAAFGGALLAKATDPRVDSLAQDEAAGPRGYSLRKAAEFLAQQNNGRYDLGAKGRWPLNNRPFLGGPARIDEFTKISGKARPAYEAFLDALRDLNRLERTEAVVALASLLRVRMDVQEVEREAARAARRLESDVSLEDLVGIVDRFVRAAPEGGRRAQALSAAVLDCAFADVELQPINSPHPGDVRVVSDGEITLAVEAKQMPVGEAVASGLSREAAGLGADLALLVVIAEKHAPLDRDRVQKEALRDDGTLLVVCESVLELVGSVAVLSGTPAIRVEEDLPGAFAARLREIGASKKGQDEWRQLVEDRA
;
A
#
# COMPACT_ATOMS: atom_id res chain seq x y z
N MET A 1 23.38 -1.12 28.44
CA MET A 1 22.94 -1.74 27.17
C MET A 1 21.46 -1.49 27.10
N GLY A 2 20.99 -0.86 26.02
CA GLY A 2 19.58 -0.52 25.84
C GLY A 2 18.70 -1.72 25.49
N ILE A 3 17.42 -1.46 25.28
CA ILE A 3 16.42 -2.48 24.89
C ILE A 3 16.49 -2.71 23.39
N ARG A 4 16.74 -3.93 22.99
CA ARG A 4 16.70 -4.34 21.59
C ARG A 4 15.29 -4.82 21.21
N LEU A 5 14.68 -4.15 20.25
CA LEU A 5 13.37 -4.53 19.73
C LEU A 5 13.55 -5.53 18.57
N GLU A 6 13.01 -6.73 18.73
CA GLU A 6 13.03 -7.76 17.70
C GLU A 6 11.86 -7.59 16.73
N ASP A 7 12.09 -7.83 15.43
CA ASP A 7 11.10 -7.59 14.38
C ASP A 7 9.82 -8.41 14.56
N GLN A 8 9.95 -9.66 15.00
CA GLN A 8 8.78 -10.51 15.29
C GLN A 8 7.93 -9.95 16.44
N ALA A 9 8.54 -9.40 17.48
CA ALA A 9 7.82 -8.78 18.58
C ALA A 9 7.14 -7.47 18.19
N LEU A 10 7.79 -6.68 17.31
CA LEU A 10 7.19 -5.49 16.71
C LEU A 10 5.98 -5.86 15.85
N LEU A 11 6.08 -6.93 15.04
CA LEU A 11 5.00 -7.40 14.19
C LEU A 11 3.78 -7.82 15.01
N LEU A 12 3.97 -8.65 16.04
CA LEU A 12 2.88 -9.07 16.92
C LEU A 12 2.17 -7.90 17.59
N ALA A 13 2.93 -6.92 18.10
CA ALA A 13 2.34 -5.73 18.72
C ALA A 13 1.57 -4.87 17.71
N LEU A 14 2.05 -4.78 16.47
CA LEU A 14 1.37 -4.07 15.39
C LEU A 14 0.10 -4.79 14.96
N ASP A 15 0.13 -6.11 14.82
CA ASP A 15 -1.03 -6.92 14.44
C ASP A 15 -2.15 -6.82 15.48
N ASP A 16 -1.81 -6.92 16.79
CA ASP A 16 -2.76 -6.70 17.88
C ASP A 16 -3.42 -5.32 17.78
N ALA A 17 -2.64 -4.28 17.54
CA ALA A 17 -3.13 -2.92 17.41
C ALA A 17 -3.97 -2.71 16.13
N LEU A 18 -3.59 -3.30 15.00
CA LEU A 18 -4.34 -3.24 13.75
C LEU A 18 -5.69 -3.96 13.85
N ALA A 19 -5.73 -5.14 14.50
CA ALA A 19 -6.98 -5.84 14.75
C ALA A 19 -7.95 -4.98 15.56
N LEU A 20 -7.46 -4.36 16.63
CA LEU A 20 -8.26 -3.45 17.45
C LEU A 20 -8.66 -2.15 16.71
N ALA A 21 -7.75 -1.58 15.91
CA ALA A 21 -8.05 -0.39 15.11
C ALA A 21 -9.18 -0.61 14.10
N ARG A 22 -9.30 -1.82 13.56
CA ARG A 22 -10.33 -2.21 12.59
C ARG A 22 -11.63 -2.71 13.24
N SER A 23 -11.61 -3.03 14.51
CA SER A 23 -12.81 -3.48 15.22
C SER A 23 -13.80 -2.34 15.41
N THR A 24 -15.04 -2.69 15.78
CA THR A 24 -16.09 -1.72 16.15
C THR A 24 -15.98 -1.27 17.60
N GLU A 25 -14.97 -1.74 18.34
CA GLU A 25 -14.79 -1.37 19.74
C GLU A 25 -14.47 0.12 19.87
N GLU A 26 -15.06 0.74 20.90
CA GLU A 26 -14.80 2.14 21.20
C GLU A 26 -13.38 2.30 21.78
N LEU A 27 -12.59 3.16 21.14
CA LEU A 27 -11.23 3.48 21.59
C LEU A 27 -11.25 4.71 22.50
N PRO A 28 -10.32 4.79 23.50
CA PRO A 28 -10.31 5.89 24.45
C PRO A 28 -10.17 7.26 23.78
N ALA A 29 -11.14 8.14 24.00
CA ALA A 29 -11.20 9.48 23.41
C ALA A 29 -9.95 10.31 23.69
N VAL A 30 -9.28 10.07 24.82
CA VAL A 30 -8.02 10.76 25.18
C VAL A 30 -6.89 10.48 24.19
N TRP A 31 -6.80 9.27 23.66
CA TRP A 31 -5.78 8.94 22.68
C TRP A 31 -6.14 9.44 21.29
N ILE A 32 -7.41 9.36 20.90
CA ILE A 32 -7.92 9.93 19.65
C ILE A 32 -7.62 11.44 19.61
N ALA A 33 -8.05 12.20 20.61
CA ALA A 33 -7.81 13.64 20.69
C ALA A 33 -6.32 14.01 20.70
N ARG A 34 -5.48 13.17 21.29
CA ARG A 34 -4.02 13.38 21.29
C ARG A 34 -3.40 13.19 19.91
N VAL A 35 -3.81 12.15 19.19
CA VAL A 35 -3.36 11.88 17.81
C VAL A 35 -3.81 13.00 16.87
N GLU A 36 -5.05 13.43 16.96
CA GLU A 36 -5.59 14.55 16.18
C GLU A 36 -4.81 15.85 16.46
N ARG A 37 -4.56 16.15 17.74
CA ARG A 37 -3.75 17.32 18.14
C ARG A 37 -2.34 17.27 17.54
N LEU A 38 -1.66 16.12 17.59
CA LEU A 38 -0.33 15.96 17.02
C LEU A 38 -0.36 16.09 15.50
N GLY A 39 -1.39 15.56 14.84
CA GLY A 39 -1.63 15.72 13.40
C GLY A 39 -1.81 17.17 12.99
N GLY A 40 -2.52 17.97 13.81
CA GLY A 40 -2.76 19.39 13.61
C GLY A 40 -1.53 20.30 13.79
N LEU A 41 -0.41 19.80 14.35
CA LEU A 41 0.82 20.59 14.54
C LEU A 41 1.57 20.92 13.23
N GLY A 42 1.19 20.29 12.10
CA GLY A 42 1.82 20.53 10.78
C GLY A 42 3.23 19.95 10.63
N ILE A 43 3.76 19.23 11.64
CA ILE A 43 5.09 18.61 11.60
C ILE A 43 4.94 17.10 11.44
N LYS A 44 4.97 16.66 10.19
CA LYS A 44 4.67 15.29 9.77
C LYS A 44 5.50 14.21 10.48
N THR A 45 6.77 14.50 10.79
CA THR A 45 7.67 13.56 11.46
C THR A 45 7.27 13.27 12.91
N TYR A 46 6.49 14.15 13.57
CA TYR A 46 6.07 13.91 14.96
C TYR A 46 5.05 12.77 15.06
N ILE A 47 4.15 12.62 14.08
CA ILE A 47 3.22 11.49 14.04
C ILE A 47 3.98 10.18 13.84
N ALA A 48 4.93 10.15 12.91
CA ALA A 48 5.74 8.95 12.66
C ALA A 48 6.59 8.57 13.89
N ALA A 49 7.19 9.56 14.57
CA ALA A 49 7.95 9.34 15.79
C ALA A 49 7.06 8.87 16.95
N PHE A 50 5.89 9.47 17.10
CA PHE A 50 4.91 9.07 18.12
C PHE A 50 4.40 7.64 17.88
N GLY A 51 4.09 7.29 16.63
CA GLY A 51 3.72 5.93 16.25
C GLY A 51 4.83 4.92 16.53
N GLY A 52 6.09 5.24 16.18
CA GLY A 52 7.25 4.41 16.51
C GLY A 52 7.44 4.22 18.02
N ALA A 53 7.24 5.28 18.82
CA ALA A 53 7.33 5.20 20.28
C ALA A 53 6.19 4.35 20.86
N LEU A 54 4.96 4.47 20.36
CA LEU A 54 3.82 3.64 20.74
C LEU A 54 4.07 2.17 20.40
N LEU A 55 4.55 1.87 19.20
CA LEU A 55 4.87 0.50 18.80
C LEU A 55 5.98 -0.10 19.68
N ALA A 56 7.02 0.67 19.97
CA ALA A 56 8.09 0.23 20.88
C ALA A 56 7.54 -0.06 22.28
N LYS A 57 6.65 0.79 22.80
CA LYS A 57 6.02 0.64 24.11
C LYS A 57 5.06 -0.55 24.17
N ALA A 58 4.30 -0.78 23.11
CA ALA A 58 3.43 -1.95 22.94
C ALA A 58 4.24 -3.27 22.85
N THR A 59 5.48 -3.18 22.33
CA THR A 59 6.39 -4.31 22.22
C THR A 59 7.07 -4.61 23.58
N ASP A 60 7.64 -3.59 24.20
CA ASP A 60 8.30 -3.69 25.53
C ASP A 60 7.92 -2.48 26.40
N PRO A 61 7.11 -2.65 27.45
CA PRO A 61 6.65 -1.55 28.30
C PRO A 61 7.76 -0.86 29.10
N ARG A 62 8.97 -1.43 29.14
CA ARG A 62 10.12 -0.86 29.84
C ARG A 62 10.79 0.27 29.07
N VAL A 63 10.55 0.43 27.75
CA VAL A 63 11.20 1.48 26.95
C VAL A 63 10.89 2.88 27.52
N ASP A 64 11.86 3.76 27.44
CA ASP A 64 11.68 5.19 27.72
C ASP A 64 11.29 5.90 26.42
N SER A 65 10.05 6.38 26.33
CA SER A 65 9.50 7.01 25.12
C SER A 65 10.25 8.28 24.71
N LEU A 66 11.04 8.87 25.58
CA LEU A 66 11.89 10.03 25.28
C LEU A 66 13.27 9.63 24.72
N ALA A 67 13.65 8.35 24.81
CA ALA A 67 14.85 7.85 24.16
C ALA A 67 14.63 7.72 22.64
N GLN A 68 15.67 8.01 21.87
CA GLN A 68 15.67 7.72 20.43
C GLN A 68 16.83 6.82 20.00
N ASP A 69 17.70 6.48 20.95
CA ASP A 69 18.86 5.62 20.76
C ASP A 69 19.07 4.71 21.98
N GLU A 70 19.64 3.54 21.76
CA GLU A 70 20.00 2.59 22.81
C GLU A 70 21.05 3.17 23.80
N ALA A 71 21.82 4.17 23.35
CA ALA A 71 22.77 4.90 24.19
C ALA A 71 22.11 5.80 25.27
N ALA A 72 20.81 6.02 25.20
CA ALA A 72 20.05 6.77 26.22
C ALA A 72 19.97 6.06 27.59
N GLY A 73 20.51 4.84 27.71
CA GLY A 73 20.57 4.08 28.95
C GLY A 73 19.83 2.74 28.92
N PRO A 74 19.61 2.09 30.08
CA PRO A 74 19.03 0.75 30.14
C PRO A 74 17.62 0.62 29.56
N ARG A 75 16.89 1.73 29.47
CA ARG A 75 15.53 1.84 28.89
C ARG A 75 15.54 2.51 27.50
N GLY A 76 16.73 2.83 26.97
CA GLY A 76 16.92 3.36 25.64
C GLY A 76 16.65 2.28 24.57
N TYR A 77 16.14 2.70 23.44
CA TYR A 77 15.82 1.83 22.29
C TYR A 77 15.99 2.60 20.98
N SER A 78 16.01 1.93 19.86
CA SER A 78 16.03 2.60 18.57
C SER A 78 14.63 3.03 18.14
N LEU A 79 14.29 4.30 18.36
CA LEU A 79 13.05 4.91 17.87
C LEU A 79 12.96 4.86 16.34
N ARG A 80 14.11 5.08 15.68
CA ARG A 80 14.20 4.99 14.22
C ARG A 80 13.78 3.62 13.72
N LYS A 81 14.31 2.53 14.30
CA LYS A 81 13.95 1.17 13.91
C LYS A 81 12.44 0.94 14.04
N ALA A 82 11.84 1.34 15.15
CA ALA A 82 10.41 1.15 15.38
C ALA A 82 9.54 1.98 14.40
N ALA A 83 9.91 3.24 14.11
CA ALA A 83 9.18 4.08 13.17
C ALA A 83 9.34 3.62 11.71
N GLU A 84 10.53 3.16 11.31
CA GLU A 84 10.79 2.59 9.99
C GLU A 84 10.04 1.27 9.80
N PHE A 85 10.02 0.41 10.83
CA PHE A 85 9.23 -0.82 10.81
C PHE A 85 7.74 -0.52 10.60
N LEU A 86 7.19 0.40 11.40
CA LEU A 86 5.79 0.83 11.24
C LEU A 86 5.50 1.39 9.84
N ALA A 87 6.41 2.16 9.26
CA ALA A 87 6.27 2.70 7.93
C ALA A 87 6.37 1.62 6.82
N GLN A 88 7.24 0.62 7.01
CA GLN A 88 7.41 -0.49 6.06
C GLN A 88 6.21 -1.44 6.04
N GLN A 89 5.58 -1.69 7.21
CA GLN A 89 4.39 -2.53 7.32
C GLN A 89 3.10 -1.82 6.91
N ASN A 90 3.18 -0.56 6.50
CA ASN A 90 2.02 0.27 6.22
C ASN A 90 1.22 -0.18 4.99
N ASN A 91 1.89 -0.60 3.91
CA ASN A 91 1.26 -0.96 2.62
C ASN A 91 0.13 0.01 2.18
N GLY A 92 0.27 1.30 2.49
CA GLY A 92 -0.72 2.31 2.16
C GLY A 92 -2.01 2.30 3.02
N ARG A 93 -2.04 1.59 4.14
CA ARG A 93 -3.26 1.42 4.98
C ARG A 93 -3.54 2.62 5.89
N TYR A 94 -2.53 3.39 6.26
CA TYR A 94 -2.66 4.56 7.14
C TYR A 94 -1.62 5.63 6.80
N ASP A 95 -1.95 6.90 7.01
CA ASP A 95 -0.99 8.00 6.79
C ASP A 95 -0.23 8.36 8.06
N LEU A 96 1.09 8.09 8.08
CA LEU A 96 1.98 8.54 9.15
C LEU A 96 2.46 9.99 8.96
N GLY A 97 1.96 10.69 7.93
CA GLY A 97 2.34 12.05 7.61
C GLY A 97 3.72 12.21 6.98
N ALA A 98 4.66 11.30 7.22
CA ALA A 98 5.98 11.30 6.62
C ALA A 98 6.02 10.28 5.47
N LYS A 99 6.43 10.73 4.28
CA LYS A 99 6.48 9.88 3.09
C LYS A 99 7.79 9.09 3.01
N GLY A 100 7.68 7.84 2.55
CA GLY A 100 8.81 7.00 2.18
C GLY A 100 9.37 6.15 3.32
N ARG A 101 10.44 5.41 2.99
CA ARG A 101 11.08 4.41 3.85
C ARG A 101 11.75 4.99 5.12
N TRP A 102 12.00 6.31 5.14
CA TRP A 102 12.75 7.00 6.19
C TRP A 102 11.90 8.09 6.85
N PRO A 103 10.93 7.72 7.70
CA PRO A 103 9.97 8.68 8.26
C PRO A 103 10.60 9.69 9.23
N LEU A 104 11.81 9.40 9.77
CA LEU A 104 12.52 10.25 10.72
C LEU A 104 13.81 10.83 10.11
N ASN A 105 13.68 11.59 9.02
CA ASN A 105 14.82 12.12 8.26
C ASN A 105 15.18 13.58 8.56
N ASN A 106 14.62 14.18 9.60
CA ASN A 106 14.92 15.54 10.03
C ASN A 106 15.33 15.58 11.51
N ARG A 107 15.85 16.74 11.95
CA ARG A 107 16.16 16.96 13.37
C ARG A 107 14.86 17.11 14.18
N PRO A 108 14.82 16.65 15.44
CA PRO A 108 15.91 16.12 16.28
C PRO A 108 16.30 14.66 16.01
N PHE A 109 15.61 13.94 15.14
CA PHE A 109 15.77 12.49 14.95
C PHE A 109 17.00 12.09 14.13
N LEU A 110 17.53 12.99 13.30
CA LEU A 110 18.73 12.77 12.51
C LEU A 110 19.91 13.52 13.10
N GLY A 111 20.86 12.80 13.71
CA GLY A 111 22.05 13.39 14.32
C GLY A 111 21.74 14.26 15.54
N GLY A 112 20.63 13.97 16.23
CA GLY A 112 20.29 14.56 17.53
C GLY A 112 20.91 13.81 18.72
N PRO A 113 20.64 14.25 19.96
CA PRO A 113 21.08 13.55 21.18
C PRO A 113 20.38 12.20 21.33
N ALA A 114 20.91 11.32 22.20
CA ALA A 114 20.30 10.01 22.47
C ALA A 114 18.87 10.10 23.06
N ARG A 115 18.56 11.24 23.69
CA ARG A 115 17.23 11.57 24.21
C ARG A 115 16.65 12.77 23.48
N ILE A 116 15.37 12.67 23.11
CA ILE A 116 14.67 13.72 22.34
C ILE A 116 14.56 15.01 23.18
N ASP A 117 14.26 14.90 24.47
CA ASP A 117 14.08 16.04 25.38
C ASP A 117 15.37 16.84 25.67
N GLU A 118 16.53 16.31 25.31
CA GLU A 118 17.82 17.01 25.37
C GLU A 118 18.12 17.88 24.14
N PHE A 119 17.27 17.83 23.11
CA PHE A 119 17.47 18.61 21.88
C PHE A 119 17.05 20.07 22.09
N THR A 120 18.04 20.99 22.09
CA THR A 120 17.85 22.41 22.43
C THR A 120 17.70 23.32 21.19
N LYS A 121 18.10 22.84 19.99
CA LYS A 121 18.18 23.69 18.79
C LYS A 121 16.82 23.73 18.05
N ILE A 122 15.74 24.06 18.74
CA ILE A 122 14.40 24.25 18.16
C ILE A 122 14.15 25.75 17.95
N SER A 123 13.72 26.12 16.74
CA SER A 123 13.33 27.52 16.46
C SER A 123 12.16 27.97 17.33
N GLY A 124 12.08 29.24 17.67
CA GLY A 124 11.01 29.78 18.53
C GLY A 124 9.60 29.47 17.99
N LYS A 125 9.41 29.49 16.67
CA LYS A 125 8.12 29.17 16.01
C LYS A 125 7.74 27.69 16.15
N ALA A 126 8.70 26.77 16.13
CA ALA A 126 8.45 25.33 16.23
C ALA A 126 8.39 24.83 17.69
N ARG A 127 8.82 25.66 18.66
CA ARG A 127 8.90 25.26 20.06
C ARG A 127 7.57 24.80 20.66
N PRO A 128 6.43 25.49 20.48
CA PRO A 128 5.16 25.03 21.04
C PRO A 128 4.73 23.65 20.52
N ALA A 129 4.97 23.38 19.23
CA ALA A 129 4.69 22.09 18.63
C ALA A 129 5.62 20.99 19.20
N TYR A 130 6.88 21.32 19.41
CA TYR A 130 7.85 20.42 20.01
C TYR A 130 7.52 20.07 21.47
N GLU A 131 7.16 21.04 22.27
CA GLU A 131 6.73 20.80 23.66
C GLU A 131 5.48 19.93 23.73
N ALA A 132 4.48 20.20 22.88
CA ALA A 132 3.29 19.35 22.79
C ALA A 132 3.62 17.90 22.39
N PHE A 133 4.60 17.72 21.51
CA PHE A 133 5.10 16.40 21.14
C PHE A 133 5.84 15.72 22.31
N LEU A 134 6.72 16.44 23.03
CA LEU A 134 7.39 15.91 24.21
C LEU A 134 6.41 15.49 25.31
N ASP A 135 5.36 16.30 25.54
CA ASP A 135 4.33 15.96 26.53
C ASP A 135 3.58 14.69 26.14
N ALA A 136 3.26 14.53 24.85
CA ALA A 136 2.68 13.30 24.36
C ALA A 136 3.58 12.08 24.61
N LEU A 137 4.89 12.20 24.37
CA LEU A 137 5.85 11.11 24.65
C LEU A 137 5.99 10.82 26.17
N ARG A 138 6.00 11.85 27.03
CA ARG A 138 6.08 11.68 28.49
C ARG A 138 4.92 10.83 29.02
N ASP A 139 3.72 11.05 28.48
CA ASP A 139 2.55 10.26 28.89
C ASP A 139 2.66 8.78 28.52
N LEU A 140 3.38 8.43 27.42
CA LEU A 140 3.60 7.04 27.06
C LEU A 140 4.43 6.28 28.11
N ASN A 141 5.30 6.95 28.86
CA ASN A 141 6.15 6.30 29.85
C ASN A 141 5.38 5.63 31.00
N ARG A 142 4.10 5.99 31.18
CA ARG A 142 3.22 5.44 32.22
C ARG A 142 2.41 4.24 31.75
N LEU A 143 2.42 3.96 30.44
CA LEU A 143 1.57 2.91 29.87
C LEU A 143 2.18 1.54 30.09
N GLU A 144 1.32 0.62 30.48
CA GLU A 144 1.58 -0.81 30.37
C GLU A 144 1.36 -1.29 28.93
N ARG A 145 1.78 -2.53 28.62
CA ARG A 145 1.74 -3.07 27.26
C ARG A 145 0.34 -3.00 26.63
N THR A 146 -0.69 -3.43 27.34
CA THR A 146 -2.07 -3.43 26.82
C THR A 146 -2.58 -2.03 26.55
N GLU A 147 -2.28 -1.07 27.41
CA GLU A 147 -2.64 0.34 27.22
C GLU A 147 -1.90 0.94 26.02
N ALA A 148 -0.64 0.56 25.83
CA ALA A 148 0.15 1.00 24.68
C ALA A 148 -0.38 0.43 23.35
N VAL A 149 -0.87 -0.82 23.32
CA VAL A 149 -1.56 -1.42 22.17
C VAL A 149 -2.83 -0.64 21.84
N VAL A 150 -3.65 -0.30 22.85
CA VAL A 150 -4.87 0.49 22.67
C VAL A 150 -4.56 1.91 22.15
N ALA A 151 -3.52 2.55 22.69
CA ALA A 151 -3.08 3.86 22.22
C ALA A 151 -2.53 3.81 20.78
N LEU A 152 -1.81 2.75 20.40
CA LEU A 152 -1.34 2.51 19.04
C LEU A 152 -2.54 2.26 18.11
N ALA A 153 -3.52 1.47 18.52
CA ALA A 153 -4.75 1.25 17.77
C ALA A 153 -5.51 2.55 17.51
N SER A 154 -5.56 3.45 18.52
CA SER A 154 -6.18 4.78 18.37
C SER A 154 -5.45 5.62 17.31
N LEU A 155 -4.11 5.60 17.32
CA LEU A 155 -3.32 6.27 16.29
C LEU A 155 -3.61 5.69 14.91
N LEU A 156 -3.58 4.36 14.78
CA LEU A 156 -3.80 3.69 13.49
C LEU A 156 -5.21 4.00 12.95
N ARG A 157 -6.26 3.93 13.78
CA ARG A 157 -7.63 4.24 13.37
C ARG A 157 -7.76 5.69 12.86
N VAL A 158 -7.31 6.67 13.64
CA VAL A 158 -7.34 8.09 13.21
C VAL A 158 -6.57 8.30 11.91
N ARG A 159 -5.44 7.61 11.74
CA ARG A 159 -4.63 7.77 10.53
C ARG A 159 -5.18 7.02 9.32
N MET A 160 -5.95 5.95 9.52
CA MET A 160 -6.76 5.30 8.47
C MET A 160 -7.90 6.22 8.02
N ASP A 161 -8.62 6.82 8.96
CA ASP A 161 -9.73 7.73 8.67
C ASP A 161 -9.24 8.97 7.90
N VAL A 162 -8.12 9.58 8.31
CA VAL A 162 -7.49 10.70 7.58
C VAL A 162 -7.13 10.29 6.15
N GLN A 163 -6.56 9.11 5.98
CA GLN A 163 -6.19 8.63 4.65
C GLN A 163 -7.42 8.38 3.77
N GLU A 164 -8.51 7.86 4.33
CA GLU A 164 -9.74 7.67 3.57
C GLU A 164 -10.36 9.00 3.16
N VAL A 165 -10.42 9.98 4.07
CA VAL A 165 -10.88 11.34 3.76
C VAL A 165 -10.02 12.00 2.67
N GLU A 166 -8.69 11.86 2.75
CA GLU A 166 -7.79 12.37 1.70
C GLU A 166 -8.02 11.68 0.36
N ARG A 167 -8.26 10.36 0.36
CA ARG A 167 -8.61 9.61 -0.85
C ARG A 167 -9.95 10.05 -1.42
N GLU A 168 -10.96 10.20 -0.59
CA GLU A 168 -12.29 10.68 -1.01
C GLU A 168 -12.22 12.11 -1.58
N ALA A 169 -11.49 13.00 -0.92
CA ALA A 169 -11.27 14.36 -1.42
C ALA A 169 -10.51 14.37 -2.75
N ALA A 170 -9.48 13.53 -2.90
CA ALA A 170 -8.76 13.37 -4.15
C ALA A 170 -9.65 12.78 -5.26
N ARG A 171 -10.54 11.83 -4.92
CA ARG A 171 -11.54 11.29 -5.85
C ARG A 171 -12.55 12.36 -6.26
N ALA A 172 -13.07 13.14 -5.30
CA ALA A 172 -14.00 14.22 -5.56
C ALA A 172 -13.39 15.33 -6.42
N ALA A 173 -12.12 15.71 -6.16
CA ALA A 173 -11.40 16.68 -6.97
C ALA A 173 -11.22 16.17 -8.42
N ARG A 174 -10.84 14.89 -8.58
CA ARG A 174 -10.73 14.28 -9.92
C ARG A 174 -12.07 14.20 -10.65
N ARG A 175 -13.20 13.92 -9.94
CA ARG A 175 -14.55 13.95 -10.52
C ARG A 175 -14.93 15.33 -11.06
N LEU A 176 -14.49 16.38 -10.39
CA LEU A 176 -14.73 17.76 -10.82
C LEU A 176 -13.84 18.18 -12.00
N GLU A 177 -12.70 17.50 -12.19
CA GLU A 177 -11.71 17.81 -13.22
C GLU A 177 -11.85 16.91 -14.47
N SER A 178 -12.54 15.76 -14.41
CA SER A 178 -12.61 14.84 -15.55
C SER A 178 -14.03 14.71 -16.12
N ASP A 179 -14.25 15.32 -17.29
CA ASP A 179 -15.31 14.98 -18.26
C ASP A 179 -14.95 13.70 -19.06
N VAL A 180 -13.94 12.94 -18.64
CA VAL A 180 -13.47 11.74 -19.36
C VAL A 180 -14.33 10.56 -18.96
N SER A 181 -15.04 9.98 -19.91
CA SER A 181 -15.82 8.75 -19.69
C SER A 181 -14.90 7.54 -19.46
N LEU A 182 -15.41 6.49 -18.78
CA LEU A 182 -14.70 5.21 -18.66
C LEU A 182 -14.24 4.69 -20.03
N GLU A 183 -15.06 4.82 -21.03
CA GLU A 183 -14.78 4.37 -22.40
C GLU A 183 -13.58 5.13 -23.01
N ASP A 184 -13.53 6.45 -22.83
CA ASP A 184 -12.40 7.27 -23.27
C ASP A 184 -11.11 6.91 -22.54
N LEU A 185 -11.15 6.75 -21.22
CA LEU A 185 -9.99 6.33 -20.43
C LEU A 185 -9.47 4.96 -20.88
N VAL A 186 -10.36 3.97 -21.00
CA VAL A 186 -10.02 2.64 -21.50
C VAL A 186 -9.40 2.72 -22.90
N GLY A 187 -9.95 3.55 -23.79
CA GLY A 187 -9.39 3.77 -25.13
C GLY A 187 -7.98 4.39 -25.11
N ILE A 188 -7.69 5.28 -24.16
CA ILE A 188 -6.36 5.86 -23.98
C ILE A 188 -5.37 4.82 -23.49
N VAL A 189 -5.75 4.10 -22.44
CA VAL A 189 -4.93 3.03 -21.84
C VAL A 189 -4.61 1.96 -22.87
N ASP A 190 -5.62 1.49 -23.61
CA ASP A 190 -5.45 0.46 -24.64
C ASP A 190 -4.45 0.91 -25.71
N ARG A 191 -4.61 2.13 -26.25
CA ARG A 191 -3.65 2.71 -27.21
C ARG A 191 -2.24 2.82 -26.63
N PHE A 192 -2.10 3.34 -25.40
CA PHE A 192 -0.80 3.51 -24.76
C PHE A 192 -0.09 2.15 -24.54
N VAL A 193 -0.82 1.14 -24.07
CA VAL A 193 -0.25 -0.19 -23.83
C VAL A 193 0.16 -0.83 -25.16
N ARG A 194 -0.66 -0.76 -26.21
CA ARG A 194 -0.38 -1.37 -27.54
C ARG A 194 0.74 -0.65 -28.28
N ALA A 195 0.90 0.66 -28.12
CA ALA A 195 1.87 1.48 -28.85
C ALA A 195 3.34 1.04 -28.62
N ALA A 196 3.67 0.54 -27.44
CA ALA A 196 5.02 0.11 -27.10
C ALA A 196 5.00 -0.96 -26.00
N PRO A 197 5.21 -2.23 -26.30
CA PRO A 197 5.10 -3.32 -25.33
C PRO A 197 6.17 -3.28 -24.24
N GLU A 198 7.34 -2.71 -24.48
CA GLU A 198 8.46 -2.65 -23.52
C GLU A 198 8.77 -3.99 -22.85
N GLY A 199 8.67 -5.08 -23.61
CA GLY A 199 8.88 -6.44 -23.10
C GLY A 199 7.77 -6.92 -22.15
N GLY A 200 6.54 -6.46 -22.34
CA GLY A 200 5.38 -6.83 -21.51
C GLY A 200 5.13 -5.89 -20.31
N ARG A 201 6.08 -4.98 -20.00
CA ARG A 201 5.98 -4.11 -18.81
C ARG A 201 4.70 -3.30 -18.74
N ARG A 202 4.24 -2.75 -19.88
CA ARG A 202 3.03 -1.92 -19.89
C ARG A 202 1.77 -2.74 -19.57
N ALA A 203 1.64 -3.95 -20.11
CA ALA A 203 0.49 -4.80 -19.81
C ALA A 203 0.51 -5.32 -18.37
N GLN A 204 1.68 -5.71 -17.88
CA GLN A 204 1.86 -6.18 -16.51
C GLN A 204 1.58 -5.05 -15.51
N ALA A 205 2.10 -3.83 -15.75
CA ALA A 205 1.81 -2.65 -14.93
C ALA A 205 0.32 -2.29 -14.95
N LEU A 206 -0.34 -2.38 -16.10
CA LEU A 206 -1.78 -2.15 -16.22
C LEU A 206 -2.58 -3.16 -15.42
N SER A 207 -2.27 -4.45 -15.53
CA SER A 207 -2.96 -5.50 -14.80
C SER A 207 -2.86 -5.27 -13.28
N ALA A 208 -1.66 -4.95 -12.78
CA ALA A 208 -1.46 -4.61 -11.38
C ALA A 208 -2.24 -3.36 -10.97
N ALA A 209 -2.24 -2.31 -11.79
CA ALA A 209 -2.94 -1.05 -11.50
C ALA A 209 -4.45 -1.21 -11.43
N VAL A 210 -5.05 -2.00 -12.33
CA VAL A 210 -6.49 -2.28 -12.30
C VAL A 210 -6.84 -3.09 -11.04
N LEU A 211 -5.99 -4.04 -10.64
CA LEU A 211 -6.19 -4.80 -9.40
C LEU A 211 -6.01 -3.92 -8.16
N ASP A 212 -5.06 -2.99 -8.12
CA ASP A 212 -4.87 -2.03 -7.01
C ASP A 212 -6.13 -1.18 -6.75
N CYS A 213 -6.93 -0.90 -7.78
CA CYS A 213 -8.17 -0.16 -7.61
C CYS A 213 -9.26 -0.97 -6.88
N ALA A 214 -9.09 -2.28 -6.76
CA ALA A 214 -10.11 -3.20 -6.29
C ALA A 214 -9.69 -4.08 -5.11
N PHE A 215 -8.39 -4.37 -4.99
CA PHE A 215 -7.84 -5.25 -3.96
C PHE A 215 -6.78 -4.53 -3.12
N ALA A 216 -6.64 -4.93 -1.87
CA ALA A 216 -5.74 -4.26 -0.92
C ALA A 216 -4.28 -4.67 -1.10
N ASP A 217 -4.03 -5.93 -1.37
CA ASP A 217 -2.69 -6.51 -1.41
C ASP A 217 -2.43 -7.12 -2.80
N VAL A 218 -1.82 -6.30 -3.68
CA VAL A 218 -1.46 -6.68 -5.04
C VAL A 218 0.06 -6.72 -5.17
N GLU A 219 0.60 -7.89 -5.47
CA GLU A 219 2.03 -8.09 -5.69
C GLU A 219 2.36 -8.10 -7.19
N LEU A 220 3.23 -7.19 -7.61
CA LEU A 220 3.79 -7.14 -8.95
C LEU A 220 5.09 -7.94 -8.99
N GLN A 221 5.18 -8.94 -9.85
CA GLN A 221 6.39 -9.74 -9.99
C GLN A 221 7.41 -9.06 -10.91
N PRO A 222 8.71 -9.26 -10.67
CA PRO A 222 9.74 -8.80 -11.61
C PRO A 222 9.57 -9.44 -13.00
N ILE A 223 9.94 -8.71 -14.06
CA ILE A 223 9.94 -9.26 -15.42
C ILE A 223 10.86 -10.50 -15.48
N ASN A 224 10.38 -11.55 -16.12
CA ASN A 224 11.03 -12.86 -16.17
C ASN A 224 11.24 -13.51 -14.78
N SER A 225 10.35 -13.25 -13.84
CA SER A 225 10.32 -13.98 -12.58
C SER A 225 10.22 -15.49 -12.85
N PRO A 226 10.97 -16.34 -12.13
CA PRO A 226 10.76 -17.78 -12.21
C PRO A 226 9.46 -18.26 -11.53
N HIS A 227 8.79 -17.34 -10.85
CA HIS A 227 7.54 -17.64 -10.16
C HIS A 227 6.36 -17.44 -11.10
N PRO A 228 5.35 -18.32 -11.06
CA PRO A 228 4.17 -18.21 -11.91
C PRO A 228 3.35 -16.95 -11.59
N GLY A 229 2.78 -16.37 -12.65
CA GLY A 229 1.97 -15.16 -12.60
C GLY A 229 2.78 -13.87 -12.57
N ASP A 230 2.43 -12.94 -13.42
CA ASP A 230 3.03 -11.60 -13.51
C ASP A 230 2.56 -10.69 -12.36
N VAL A 231 1.33 -10.93 -11.87
CA VAL A 231 0.70 -10.20 -10.76
C VAL A 231 -0.09 -11.18 -9.89
N ARG A 232 -0.14 -10.94 -8.59
CA ARG A 232 -0.88 -11.75 -7.63
C ARG A 232 -1.72 -10.88 -6.72
N VAL A 233 -2.88 -11.39 -6.34
CA VAL A 233 -3.65 -10.83 -5.22
C VAL A 233 -3.48 -11.76 -4.03
N VAL A 234 -3.08 -11.19 -2.90
CA VAL A 234 -2.84 -11.92 -1.66
C VAL A 234 -3.89 -11.51 -0.63
N SER A 235 -4.50 -12.48 0.04
CA SER A 235 -5.40 -12.26 1.16
C SER A 235 -5.02 -13.20 2.30
N ASP A 236 -4.84 -12.65 3.49
CA ASP A 236 -4.43 -13.40 4.70
C ASP A 236 -3.17 -14.27 4.52
N GLY A 237 -2.26 -13.83 3.63
CA GLY A 237 -1.01 -14.52 3.33
C GLY A 237 -1.13 -15.63 2.28
N GLU A 238 -2.32 -15.85 1.72
CA GLU A 238 -2.58 -16.81 0.66
C GLU A 238 -2.81 -16.11 -0.69
N ILE A 239 -2.36 -16.72 -1.79
CA ILE A 239 -2.60 -16.18 -3.14
C ILE A 239 -4.03 -16.58 -3.53
N THR A 240 -4.89 -15.59 -3.74
CA THR A 240 -6.30 -15.80 -4.11
C THR A 240 -6.54 -15.64 -5.61
N LEU A 241 -5.69 -14.88 -6.30
CA LEU A 241 -5.77 -14.65 -7.74
C LEU A 241 -4.35 -14.59 -8.32
N ALA A 242 -4.08 -15.38 -9.37
CA ALA A 242 -2.89 -15.31 -10.18
C ALA A 242 -3.21 -14.69 -11.55
N VAL A 243 -2.40 -13.74 -11.99
CA VAL A 243 -2.61 -13.01 -13.26
C VAL A 243 -1.39 -13.14 -14.15
N GLU A 244 -1.62 -13.44 -15.41
CA GLU A 244 -0.62 -13.45 -16.47
C GLU A 244 -1.00 -12.42 -17.53
N ALA A 245 -0.08 -11.50 -17.85
CA ALA A 245 -0.29 -10.41 -18.80
C ALA A 245 0.57 -10.60 -20.05
N LYS A 246 -0.06 -10.63 -21.22
CA LYS A 246 0.60 -10.84 -22.52
C LYS A 246 0.31 -9.69 -23.48
N GLN A 247 1.36 -9.13 -24.07
CA GLN A 247 1.29 -8.16 -25.17
C GLN A 247 1.63 -8.79 -26.53
N MET A 248 1.50 -10.09 -26.62
CA MET A 248 1.70 -10.86 -27.85
C MET A 248 0.56 -11.86 -28.01
N PRO A 249 0.27 -12.31 -29.23
CA PRO A 249 -0.71 -13.37 -29.45
C PRO A 249 -0.37 -14.62 -28.65
N VAL A 250 -1.36 -15.21 -28.03
CA VAL A 250 -1.22 -16.45 -27.25
C VAL A 250 -2.20 -17.51 -27.77
N GLY A 251 -1.85 -18.77 -27.58
CA GLY A 251 -2.73 -19.92 -27.83
C GLY A 251 -3.28 -20.46 -26.51
N GLU A 252 -4.21 -21.42 -26.62
CA GLU A 252 -4.87 -22.04 -25.47
C GLU A 252 -3.92 -22.72 -24.49
N ALA A 253 -2.76 -23.19 -24.96
CA ALA A 253 -1.74 -23.76 -24.08
C ALA A 253 -1.25 -22.79 -22.99
N VAL A 254 -1.25 -21.48 -23.27
CA VAL A 254 -0.91 -20.45 -22.26
C VAL A 254 -1.99 -20.36 -21.20
N ALA A 255 -3.26 -20.40 -21.60
CA ALA A 255 -4.40 -20.39 -20.68
C ALA A 255 -4.39 -21.63 -19.75
N SER A 256 -4.20 -22.82 -20.32
CA SER A 256 -4.09 -24.09 -19.56
C SER A 256 -2.81 -24.13 -18.68
N GLY A 257 -1.73 -23.48 -19.11
CA GLY A 257 -0.53 -23.33 -18.30
C GLY A 257 -0.79 -22.49 -17.06
N LEU A 258 -1.41 -21.33 -17.24
CA LEU A 258 -1.74 -20.41 -16.15
C LEU A 258 -2.70 -21.05 -15.12
N SER A 259 -3.76 -21.76 -15.56
CA SER A 259 -4.69 -22.40 -14.62
C SER A 259 -3.99 -23.44 -13.74
N ARG A 260 -3.12 -24.25 -14.32
CA ARG A 260 -2.33 -25.24 -13.59
C ARG A 260 -1.36 -24.60 -12.62
N GLU A 261 -0.71 -23.53 -13.03
CA GLU A 261 0.22 -22.77 -12.18
C GLU A 261 -0.52 -22.09 -11.02
N ALA A 262 -1.70 -21.51 -11.25
CA ALA A 262 -2.56 -20.93 -10.23
C ALA A 262 -2.98 -21.99 -9.19
N ALA A 263 -3.43 -23.17 -9.66
CA ALA A 263 -3.74 -24.29 -8.78
C ALA A 263 -2.54 -24.72 -7.95
N GLY A 264 -1.34 -24.76 -8.55
CA GLY A 264 -0.09 -25.07 -7.84
C GLY A 264 0.29 -24.04 -6.76
N LEU A 265 -0.20 -22.80 -6.87
CA LEU A 265 -0.07 -21.74 -5.87
C LEU A 265 -1.20 -21.76 -4.82
N GLY A 266 -2.21 -22.61 -4.97
CA GLY A 266 -3.41 -22.62 -4.13
C GLY A 266 -4.41 -21.53 -4.49
N ALA A 267 -4.27 -20.87 -5.63
CA ALA A 267 -5.20 -19.83 -6.07
C ALA A 267 -6.42 -20.45 -6.76
N ASP A 268 -7.61 -20.12 -6.28
CA ASP A 268 -8.89 -20.55 -6.87
C ASP A 268 -9.21 -19.80 -8.18
N LEU A 269 -8.57 -18.66 -8.42
CA LEU A 269 -8.79 -17.76 -9.54
C LEU A 269 -7.52 -17.57 -10.36
N ALA A 270 -7.67 -17.57 -11.70
CA ALA A 270 -6.64 -17.19 -12.64
C ALA A 270 -7.19 -16.18 -13.66
N LEU A 271 -6.40 -15.15 -13.99
CA LEU A 271 -6.76 -14.11 -14.95
C LEU A 271 -5.71 -14.02 -16.04
N LEU A 272 -6.06 -14.39 -17.27
CA LEU A 272 -5.22 -14.21 -18.44
C LEU A 272 -5.60 -12.91 -19.15
N VAL A 273 -4.68 -11.96 -19.19
CA VAL A 273 -4.84 -10.65 -19.83
C VAL A 273 -4.03 -10.63 -21.12
N VAL A 274 -4.70 -10.50 -22.27
CA VAL A 274 -4.06 -10.48 -23.60
C VAL A 274 -4.35 -9.16 -24.29
N ILE A 275 -3.37 -8.25 -24.28
CA ILE A 275 -3.49 -6.93 -24.94
C ILE A 275 -2.51 -6.90 -26.11
N ALA A 276 -2.83 -7.63 -27.16
CA ALA A 276 -2.02 -7.76 -28.35
C ALA A 276 -2.71 -7.14 -29.58
N GLU A 277 -1.91 -6.55 -30.47
CA GLU A 277 -2.43 -5.86 -31.67
C GLU A 277 -3.09 -6.84 -32.67
N LYS A 278 -2.54 -8.05 -32.75
CA LYS A 278 -3.03 -9.10 -33.67
C LYS A 278 -3.19 -10.40 -32.90
N HIS A 279 -4.28 -10.53 -32.17
CA HIS A 279 -4.60 -11.72 -31.41
C HIS A 279 -5.87 -12.36 -31.96
N ALA A 280 -5.82 -13.65 -32.29
CA ALA A 280 -7.02 -14.41 -32.59
C ALA A 280 -7.72 -14.75 -31.27
N PRO A 281 -9.03 -14.47 -31.12
CA PRO A 281 -9.75 -14.76 -29.88
C PRO A 281 -9.61 -16.23 -29.49
N LEU A 282 -9.42 -16.49 -28.20
CA LEU A 282 -9.42 -17.84 -27.66
C LEU A 282 -10.84 -18.40 -27.58
N ASP A 283 -10.96 -19.70 -27.70
CA ASP A 283 -12.22 -20.41 -27.36
C ASP A 283 -12.34 -20.39 -25.80
N ARG A 284 -12.88 -19.27 -25.30
CA ARG A 284 -12.98 -18.99 -23.84
C ARG A 284 -13.80 -20.06 -23.13
N ASP A 285 -14.92 -20.48 -23.72
CA ASP A 285 -15.78 -21.48 -23.12
C ASP A 285 -15.05 -22.81 -22.92
N ARG A 286 -14.22 -23.19 -23.89
CA ARG A 286 -13.44 -24.41 -23.82
C ARG A 286 -12.34 -24.31 -22.76
N VAL A 287 -11.49 -23.27 -22.85
CA VAL A 287 -10.34 -23.13 -21.89
C VAL A 287 -10.82 -22.96 -20.47
N GLN A 288 -11.93 -22.27 -20.24
CA GLN A 288 -12.49 -22.08 -18.88
C GLN A 288 -13.06 -23.40 -18.33
N LYS A 289 -13.79 -24.17 -19.15
CA LYS A 289 -14.31 -25.47 -18.73
C LYS A 289 -13.19 -26.48 -18.45
N GLU A 290 -12.14 -26.48 -19.26
CA GLU A 290 -10.97 -27.33 -19.05
C GLU A 290 -10.22 -26.95 -17.77
N ALA A 291 -9.95 -25.66 -17.54
CA ALA A 291 -9.31 -25.17 -16.32
C ALA A 291 -10.08 -25.58 -15.05
N LEU A 292 -11.38 -25.37 -15.03
CA LEU A 292 -12.21 -25.74 -13.89
C LEU A 292 -12.26 -27.25 -13.65
N ARG A 293 -12.34 -28.05 -14.74
CA ARG A 293 -12.40 -29.49 -14.65
C ARG A 293 -11.08 -30.13 -14.23
N ASP A 294 -9.96 -29.67 -14.83
CA ASP A 294 -8.67 -30.35 -14.73
C ASP A 294 -7.83 -29.81 -13.56
N ASP A 295 -7.92 -28.51 -13.27
CA ASP A 295 -7.12 -27.82 -12.28
C ASP A 295 -7.94 -27.30 -11.08
N GLY A 296 -9.28 -27.30 -11.17
CA GLY A 296 -10.17 -26.73 -10.14
C GLY A 296 -10.15 -25.20 -10.08
N THR A 297 -9.48 -24.54 -11.02
CA THR A 297 -9.28 -23.09 -11.03
C THR A 297 -10.30 -22.40 -11.95
N LEU A 298 -10.94 -21.35 -11.47
CA LEU A 298 -11.77 -20.49 -12.31
C LEU A 298 -10.87 -19.56 -13.14
N LEU A 299 -10.73 -19.87 -14.43
CA LEU A 299 -9.96 -19.05 -15.36
C LEU A 299 -10.84 -17.97 -15.99
N VAL A 300 -10.40 -16.72 -15.94
CA VAL A 300 -11.01 -15.59 -16.66
C VAL A 300 -10.03 -15.11 -17.74
N VAL A 301 -10.53 -14.93 -18.97
CA VAL A 301 -9.74 -14.44 -20.10
C VAL A 301 -10.22 -13.05 -20.49
N CYS A 302 -9.32 -12.06 -20.47
CA CYS A 302 -9.57 -10.69 -20.89
C CYS A 302 -8.70 -10.35 -22.10
N GLU A 303 -9.33 -10.02 -23.24
CA GLU A 303 -8.65 -9.69 -24.50
C GLU A 303 -8.70 -8.19 -24.82
N SER A 304 -9.18 -7.39 -23.86
CA SER A 304 -9.20 -5.94 -23.92
C SER A 304 -9.08 -5.31 -22.53
N VAL A 305 -8.71 -4.02 -22.49
CA VAL A 305 -8.66 -3.25 -21.24
C VAL A 305 -10.05 -3.14 -20.62
N LEU A 306 -11.09 -2.98 -21.42
CA LEU A 306 -12.48 -2.91 -20.93
C LEU A 306 -12.90 -4.20 -20.24
N GLU A 307 -12.57 -5.35 -20.82
CA GLU A 307 -12.86 -6.65 -20.21
C GLU A 307 -12.09 -6.85 -18.91
N LEU A 308 -10.83 -6.41 -18.85
CA LEU A 308 -10.04 -6.45 -17.63
C LEU A 308 -10.70 -5.65 -16.52
N VAL A 309 -11.06 -4.39 -16.78
CA VAL A 309 -11.74 -3.52 -15.81
C VAL A 309 -13.07 -4.13 -15.36
N GLY A 310 -13.89 -4.61 -16.31
CA GLY A 310 -15.17 -5.23 -16.01
C GLY A 310 -15.03 -6.52 -15.18
N SER A 311 -14.07 -7.37 -15.53
CA SER A 311 -13.81 -8.62 -14.80
C SER A 311 -13.33 -8.35 -13.36
N VAL A 312 -12.42 -7.42 -13.18
CA VAL A 312 -11.93 -7.04 -11.84
C VAL A 312 -13.05 -6.43 -11.01
N ALA A 313 -13.90 -5.57 -11.59
CA ALA A 313 -15.05 -5.01 -10.91
C ALA A 313 -16.02 -6.10 -10.43
N VAL A 314 -16.29 -7.10 -11.26
CA VAL A 314 -17.17 -8.24 -10.90
C VAL A 314 -16.52 -9.09 -9.80
N LEU A 315 -15.25 -9.47 -9.96
CA LEU A 315 -14.54 -10.35 -9.00
C LEU A 315 -14.39 -9.73 -7.62
N SER A 316 -14.20 -8.41 -7.54
CA SER A 316 -14.01 -7.69 -6.28
C SER A 316 -15.30 -7.14 -5.68
N GLY A 317 -16.40 -7.08 -6.43
CA GLY A 317 -17.61 -6.32 -6.08
C GLY A 317 -17.42 -4.81 -6.07
N THR A 318 -16.30 -4.30 -6.59
CA THR A 318 -15.99 -2.88 -6.69
C THR A 318 -16.66 -2.29 -7.94
N PRO A 319 -17.35 -1.14 -7.84
CA PRO A 319 -17.92 -0.49 -9.02
C PRO A 319 -16.85 -0.12 -10.06
N ALA A 320 -17.12 -0.35 -11.34
CA ALA A 320 -16.18 -0.05 -12.43
C ALA A 320 -15.76 1.43 -12.46
N ILE A 321 -16.64 2.35 -12.05
CA ILE A 321 -16.35 3.77 -11.93
C ILE A 321 -15.24 4.09 -10.91
N ARG A 322 -15.08 3.29 -9.85
CA ARG A 322 -13.95 3.44 -8.92
C ARG A 322 -12.62 3.07 -9.58
N VAL A 323 -12.64 2.06 -10.42
CA VAL A 323 -11.46 1.68 -11.22
C VAL A 323 -11.07 2.83 -12.13
N GLU A 324 -12.04 3.47 -12.79
CA GLU A 324 -11.81 4.66 -13.63
C GLU A 324 -11.11 5.79 -12.87
N GLU A 325 -11.59 6.12 -11.67
CA GLU A 325 -11.08 7.23 -10.87
C GLU A 325 -9.64 7.01 -10.40
N ASP A 326 -9.31 5.79 -9.98
CA ASP A 326 -8.02 5.46 -9.35
C ASP A 326 -6.96 5.00 -10.36
N LEU A 327 -7.38 4.45 -11.51
CA LEU A 327 -6.51 3.81 -12.50
C LEU A 327 -5.37 4.71 -13.02
N PRO A 328 -5.58 6.00 -13.37
CA PRO A 328 -4.50 6.81 -13.90
C PRO A 328 -3.30 6.94 -12.95
N GLY A 329 -3.59 7.14 -11.67
CA GLY A 329 -2.57 7.24 -10.62
C GLY A 329 -1.91 5.91 -10.30
N ALA A 330 -2.69 4.85 -10.16
CA ALA A 330 -2.20 3.49 -9.91
C ALA A 330 -1.31 3.02 -11.05
N PHE A 331 -1.70 3.25 -12.30
CA PHE A 331 -0.93 2.85 -13.46
C PHE A 331 0.42 3.60 -13.54
N ALA A 332 0.42 4.92 -13.28
CA ALA A 332 1.67 5.68 -13.19
C ALA A 332 2.64 5.12 -12.11
N ALA A 333 2.10 4.66 -10.99
CA ALA A 333 2.89 4.05 -9.92
C ALA A 333 3.48 2.71 -10.36
N ARG A 334 2.67 1.84 -10.96
CA ARG A 334 3.10 0.50 -11.40
C ARG A 334 4.07 0.54 -12.58
N LEU A 335 3.95 1.52 -13.49
CA LEU A 335 4.94 1.73 -14.56
C LEU A 335 6.33 2.05 -13.98
N ARG A 336 6.41 2.80 -12.89
CA ARG A 336 7.67 3.08 -12.20
C ARG A 336 8.22 1.85 -11.51
N GLU A 337 7.37 1.11 -10.82
CA GLU A 337 7.74 -0.09 -10.07
C GLU A 337 8.32 -1.18 -10.97
N ILE A 338 7.67 -1.46 -12.12
CA ILE A 338 8.14 -2.47 -13.08
C ILE A 338 9.37 -2.02 -13.88
N GLY A 339 9.83 -0.79 -13.72
CA GLY A 339 10.94 -0.24 -14.47
C GLY A 339 10.63 0.01 -15.94
N ALA A 340 9.42 0.46 -16.27
CA ALA A 340 9.09 0.97 -17.60
C ALA A 340 10.02 2.14 -17.98
N SER A 341 10.29 2.33 -19.26
CA SER A 341 11.21 3.36 -19.73
C SER A 341 10.76 4.75 -19.26
N LYS A 342 11.73 5.66 -19.03
CA LYS A 342 11.42 7.04 -18.66
C LYS A 342 10.51 7.69 -19.71
N LYS A 343 10.76 7.40 -21.00
CA LYS A 343 9.94 7.86 -22.11
C LYS A 343 8.48 7.40 -21.95
N GLY A 344 8.25 6.11 -21.66
CA GLY A 344 6.90 5.58 -21.44
C GLY A 344 6.21 6.20 -20.23
N GLN A 345 6.94 6.41 -19.13
CA GLN A 345 6.38 7.08 -17.94
C GLN A 345 5.99 8.54 -18.23
N ASP A 346 6.80 9.28 -19.00
CA ASP A 346 6.54 10.67 -19.38
C ASP A 346 5.38 10.74 -20.40
N GLU A 347 5.32 9.83 -21.38
CA GLU A 347 4.20 9.70 -22.33
C GLU A 347 2.86 9.46 -21.60
N TRP A 348 2.86 8.56 -20.60
CA TRP A 348 1.66 8.31 -19.82
C TRP A 348 1.22 9.56 -19.05
N ARG A 349 2.15 10.25 -18.40
CA ARG A 349 1.85 11.48 -17.65
C ARG A 349 1.23 12.54 -18.57
N GLN A 350 1.82 12.75 -19.73
CA GLN A 350 1.31 13.73 -20.72
C GLN A 350 -0.08 13.35 -21.21
N LEU A 351 -0.34 12.07 -21.51
CA LEU A 351 -1.67 11.59 -21.93
C LEU A 351 -2.77 11.84 -20.89
N VAL A 352 -2.41 11.80 -19.60
CA VAL A 352 -3.34 12.11 -18.51
C VAL A 352 -3.50 13.62 -18.32
N GLU A 353 -2.40 14.40 -18.39
CA GLU A 353 -2.41 15.86 -18.22
C GLU A 353 -3.12 16.59 -19.38
N ASP A 354 -2.95 16.14 -20.62
CA ASP A 354 -3.58 16.76 -21.81
C ASP A 354 -5.11 16.60 -21.82
N ARG A 355 -5.69 15.88 -20.86
CA ARG A 355 -7.13 15.60 -20.76
C ARG A 355 -7.77 15.94 -19.41
N ALA A 356 -6.96 16.35 -18.43
CA ALA A 356 -7.43 16.95 -17.19
C ALA A 356 -7.67 18.45 -17.41
#